data_8defa068bcac904bf680718334e9bdc9
#
_entry.id   8defa068bcac904bf680718334e9bdc9
#
_cell.length_a   1.000
_cell.length_b   1.000
_cell.length_c   1.000
_cell.angle_alpha   90.00
_cell.angle_beta   90.00
_cell.angle_gamma   90.00
#
_symmetry.space_group_name_H-M   'P 1'
#
loop_
_entity.id
_entity.type
_entity.pdbx_description
1 polymer ?
#
loop_
_entity_poly.entity_id
_entity_poly.type
_entity_poly.pdbx_seq_one_letter_code
_entity_poly.pdbx_strand_id
1 'polypeptide(L)'
;MNILSHKTEKFEFIQRCWTSGVGQWLLLLLTVFTLAGCYPATTRVQQQLTPEDAGQNRGAAITQVYFYPKSGQTTKQQSLDHYECYNWAMDQTGFDPSVSSIPPEQRVRVVPMPPPGHDTVVMSIAGAVLGALIAGPRHAAGGALIGAASGAAVGATSDISRQESARQLEEAYANRHQARDLQYERKALDFRRAMSACLEGRGYSVQY
;
A
#
# COMPACT_ATOMS: atom_id res chain seq x y z
N MET A 1 43.50 -31.63 40.00
CA MET A 1 44.30 -31.27 38.81
C MET A 1 43.78 -31.98 37.59
N ASN A 2 42.45 -31.89 37.29
CA ASN A 2 41.79 -32.63 36.16
C ASN A 2 40.73 -31.83 35.38
N ILE A 3 40.64 -30.53 35.58
CA ILE A 3 39.63 -29.69 34.86
C ILE A 3 40.20 -29.06 33.59
N LEU A 4 41.50 -28.90 33.49
CA LEU A 4 42.20 -28.32 32.35
C LEU A 4 42.35 -29.30 31.16
N SER A 5 42.43 -30.61 31.42
CA SER A 5 42.59 -31.64 30.40
C SER A 5 41.34 -31.83 29.55
N HIS A 6 40.14 -31.65 30.14
CA HIS A 6 38.87 -31.85 29.43
C HIS A 6 38.51 -30.68 28.52
N LYS A 7 39.13 -29.51 28.72
CA LYS A 7 38.87 -28.32 27.89
C LYS A 7 39.68 -28.30 26.61
N THR A 8 40.88 -28.90 26.65
CA THR A 8 41.73 -29.03 25.46
C THR A 8 41.27 -30.08 24.48
N GLU A 9 40.73 -31.22 24.96
CA GLU A 9 40.15 -32.23 24.06
C GLU A 9 38.94 -31.76 23.31
N LYS A 10 38.06 -30.99 23.93
CA LYS A 10 36.90 -30.39 23.22
C LYS A 10 37.32 -29.37 22.16
N PHE A 11 38.38 -28.65 22.39
CA PHE A 11 38.87 -27.66 21.44
C PHE A 11 39.54 -28.31 20.23
N GLU A 12 40.28 -29.39 20.41
CA GLU A 12 40.86 -30.17 19.32
C GLU A 12 39.80 -30.90 18.48
N PHE A 13 38.72 -31.38 19.11
CA PHE A 13 37.63 -32.02 18.39
C PHE A 13 36.89 -31.04 17.51
N ILE A 14 36.68 -29.81 17.97
CA ILE A 14 36.07 -28.73 17.18
C ILE A 14 36.99 -28.30 16.03
N GLN A 15 38.28 -28.21 16.24
CA GLN A 15 39.25 -27.89 15.19
C GLN A 15 39.39 -29.01 14.14
N ARG A 16 39.30 -30.27 14.52
CA ARG A 16 39.31 -31.42 13.57
C ARG A 16 38.02 -31.50 12.74
N CYS A 17 36.88 -31.15 13.29
CA CYS A 17 35.66 -31.03 12.52
C CYS A 17 35.72 -29.84 11.52
N TRP A 18 36.46 -28.80 11.84
CA TRP A 18 36.58 -27.62 10.97
C TRP A 18 37.53 -27.82 9.78
N THR A 19 38.55 -28.70 9.93
CA THR A 19 39.48 -29.06 8.85
C THR A 19 39.02 -30.24 8.00
N SER A 20 38.00 -30.96 8.43
CA SER A 20 37.33 -31.94 7.55
C SER A 20 36.53 -31.19 6.48
N GLY A 21 36.63 -31.60 5.23
CA GLY A 21 35.97 -30.95 4.09
C GLY A 21 34.45 -30.63 4.28
N VAL A 22 33.81 -31.28 5.24
CA VAL A 22 32.41 -31.05 5.64
C VAL A 22 32.24 -29.68 6.29
N GLY A 23 33.17 -29.19 7.12
CA GLY A 23 33.07 -27.87 7.73
C GLY A 23 33.22 -26.73 6.72
N GLN A 24 34.08 -26.95 5.72
CA GLN A 24 34.29 -25.98 4.64
C GLN A 24 33.06 -25.92 3.71
N TRP A 25 32.42 -27.05 3.44
CA TRP A 25 31.16 -27.11 2.69
C TRP A 25 30.00 -26.46 3.42
N LEU A 26 29.91 -26.63 4.75
CA LEU A 26 28.91 -25.99 5.61
C LEU A 26 29.08 -24.46 5.62
N LEU A 27 30.31 -23.96 5.71
CA LEU A 27 30.60 -22.52 5.64
C LEU A 27 30.25 -21.95 4.25
N LEU A 28 30.58 -22.66 3.18
CA LEU A 28 30.21 -22.25 1.80
C LEU A 28 28.70 -22.24 1.62
N LEU A 29 27.98 -23.24 2.14
CA LEU A 29 26.51 -23.23 2.12
C LEU A 29 25.92 -22.11 2.94
N LEU A 30 26.48 -21.79 4.11
CA LEU A 30 26.03 -20.69 4.95
C LEU A 30 26.26 -19.33 4.28
N THR A 31 27.40 -19.14 3.60
CA THR A 31 27.68 -17.90 2.87
C THR A 31 26.81 -17.74 1.62
N VAL A 32 26.52 -18.83 0.90
CA VAL A 32 25.58 -18.81 -0.23
C VAL A 32 24.17 -18.49 0.26
N PHE A 33 23.78 -19.04 1.42
CA PHE A 33 22.45 -18.77 1.99
C PHE A 33 22.28 -17.32 2.46
N THR A 34 23.33 -16.70 3.01
CA THR A 34 23.28 -15.28 3.41
C THR A 34 23.28 -14.33 2.21
N LEU A 35 23.94 -14.69 1.12
CA LEU A 35 23.94 -13.90 -0.13
C LEU A 35 22.63 -14.00 -0.91
N ALA A 36 21.91 -15.11 -0.82
CA ALA A 36 20.60 -15.30 -1.46
C ALA A 36 19.45 -14.57 -0.74
N GLY A 37 19.66 -14.14 0.52
CA GLY A 37 18.62 -13.53 1.36
C GLY A 37 18.28 -12.08 1.05
N CYS A 38 18.99 -11.39 0.18
CA CYS A 38 18.73 -9.98 -0.15
C CYS A 38 18.01 -9.83 -1.50
N TYR A 39 16.85 -10.48 -1.67
CA TYR A 39 15.92 -10.07 -2.72
C TYR A 39 15.08 -8.90 -2.21
N PRO A 40 15.14 -7.72 -2.84
CA PRO A 40 14.25 -6.63 -2.46
C PRO A 40 12.80 -7.06 -2.71
N ALA A 41 11.98 -6.99 -1.68
CA ALA A 41 10.54 -7.21 -1.80
C ALA A 41 9.96 -6.15 -2.75
N THR A 42 9.74 -6.51 -4.01
CA THR A 42 9.10 -5.63 -4.98
C THR A 42 7.60 -5.71 -4.79
N THR A 43 6.99 -4.63 -4.34
CA THR A 43 5.54 -4.48 -4.31
C THR A 43 5.08 -3.90 -5.64
N ARG A 44 4.14 -4.56 -6.34
CA ARG A 44 3.46 -3.97 -7.48
C ARG A 44 2.22 -3.22 -7.00
N VAL A 45 2.21 -1.92 -7.27
CA VAL A 45 1.02 -1.09 -7.10
C VAL A 45 0.13 -1.29 -8.32
N GLN A 46 -0.97 -2.00 -8.17
CA GLN A 46 -2.00 -2.10 -9.20
C GLN A 46 -3.04 -1.00 -8.95
N GLN A 47 -3.11 -0.05 -9.85
CA GLN A 47 -4.22 0.89 -9.91
C GLN A 47 -5.42 0.16 -10.52
N GLN A 48 -6.37 -0.20 -9.69
CA GLN A 48 -7.63 -0.76 -10.15
C GLN A 48 -8.56 0.43 -10.42
N LEU A 49 -8.70 0.78 -11.69
CA LEU A 49 -9.73 1.69 -12.15
C LEU A 49 -11.07 1.00 -11.91
N THR A 50 -11.80 1.42 -10.91
CA THR A 50 -13.21 1.11 -10.80
C THR A 50 -13.92 1.99 -11.83
N PRO A 51 -14.59 1.41 -12.84
CA PRO A 51 -15.37 2.20 -13.77
C PRO A 51 -16.64 2.62 -13.02
N GLU A 52 -16.63 3.79 -12.41
CA GLU A 52 -17.84 4.36 -11.86
C GLU A 52 -17.86 5.85 -12.12
N ASP A 53 -18.92 6.25 -12.86
CA ASP A 53 -19.30 7.63 -13.18
C ASP A 53 -19.55 8.52 -11.94
N ALA A 54 -19.31 8.00 -10.74
CA ALA A 54 -19.57 8.65 -9.46
C ALA A 54 -18.69 9.89 -9.19
N GLY A 55 -17.49 9.95 -9.77
CA GLY A 55 -16.56 11.06 -9.52
C GLY A 55 -16.96 12.37 -10.20
N GLN A 56 -17.44 12.30 -11.44
CA GLN A 56 -17.84 13.49 -12.19
C GLN A 56 -19.14 14.12 -11.64
N ASN A 57 -20.10 13.28 -11.23
CA ASN A 57 -21.36 13.77 -10.67
C ASN A 57 -21.19 14.37 -9.25
N ARG A 58 -20.25 13.87 -8.44
CA ARG A 58 -20.04 14.37 -7.09
C ARG A 58 -19.44 15.78 -7.07
N GLY A 59 -18.46 16.06 -7.93
CA GLY A 59 -17.87 17.39 -8.06
C GLY A 59 -18.86 18.46 -8.53
N ALA A 60 -19.67 18.14 -9.54
CA ALA A 60 -20.73 19.01 -10.05
C ALA A 60 -21.80 19.28 -8.98
N ALA A 61 -22.21 18.26 -8.22
CA ALA A 61 -23.24 18.42 -7.18
C ALA A 61 -22.80 19.33 -6.02
N ILE A 62 -21.51 19.27 -5.64
CA ILE A 62 -20.99 20.08 -4.53
C ILE A 62 -20.90 21.57 -4.89
N THR A 63 -20.65 21.92 -6.16
CA THR A 63 -20.51 23.31 -6.62
C THR A 63 -21.78 23.89 -7.19
N GLN A 64 -22.84 23.10 -7.35
CA GLN A 64 -24.11 23.54 -7.91
C GLN A 64 -24.83 24.48 -6.95
N VAL A 65 -25.27 25.64 -7.48
CA VAL A 65 -26.01 26.66 -6.76
C VAL A 65 -27.32 26.91 -7.50
N TYR A 66 -28.45 26.76 -6.79
CA TYR A 66 -29.77 27.09 -7.32
C TYR A 66 -30.14 28.49 -6.90
N PHE A 67 -30.59 29.31 -7.87
CA PHE A 67 -30.97 30.69 -7.60
C PHE A 67 -32.23 31.08 -8.32
N TYR A 68 -32.99 31.97 -7.70
CA TYR A 68 -34.28 32.45 -8.22
C TYR A 68 -34.32 33.98 -8.17
N PRO A 69 -34.79 34.64 -9.26
CA PRO A 69 -34.89 36.09 -9.32
C PRO A 69 -35.96 36.63 -8.35
N LYS A 70 -35.59 37.63 -7.52
CA LYS A 70 -36.54 38.31 -6.64
C LYS A 70 -37.16 39.56 -7.25
N SER A 71 -36.48 40.17 -8.22
CA SER A 71 -36.83 41.50 -8.78
C SER A 71 -37.17 41.44 -10.26
N GLY A 72 -37.63 40.29 -10.77
CA GLY A 72 -38.07 40.17 -12.14
C GLY A 72 -36.93 40.20 -13.19
N GLN A 73 -35.73 39.81 -12.84
CA GLN A 73 -34.58 39.75 -13.75
C GLN A 73 -34.90 38.83 -14.93
N THR A 74 -34.61 39.32 -16.15
CA THR A 74 -34.80 38.54 -17.37
C THR A 74 -33.84 37.38 -17.46
N THR A 75 -34.16 36.34 -18.26
CA THR A 75 -33.28 35.17 -18.45
C THR A 75 -31.89 35.58 -18.94
N LYS A 76 -31.78 36.60 -19.81
CA LYS A 76 -30.50 37.12 -20.27
C LYS A 76 -29.69 37.72 -19.11
N GLN A 77 -30.36 38.50 -18.26
CA GLN A 77 -29.72 39.08 -17.06
C GLN A 77 -29.26 38.00 -16.08
N GLN A 78 -30.09 36.97 -15.85
CA GLN A 78 -29.74 35.84 -14.99
C GLN A 78 -28.51 35.11 -15.51
N SER A 79 -28.38 34.88 -16.80
CA SER A 79 -27.20 34.22 -17.38
C SER A 79 -25.93 35.06 -17.23
N LEU A 80 -26.05 36.39 -17.41
CA LEU A 80 -24.93 37.32 -17.25
C LEU A 80 -24.49 37.39 -15.78
N ASP A 81 -25.42 37.57 -14.87
CA ASP A 81 -25.14 37.65 -13.42
C ASP A 81 -24.54 36.35 -12.91
N HIS A 82 -25.03 35.20 -13.37
CA HIS A 82 -24.46 33.91 -13.04
C HIS A 82 -23.01 33.79 -13.52
N TYR A 83 -22.72 34.17 -14.76
CA TYR A 83 -21.37 34.11 -15.33
C TYR A 83 -20.39 35.05 -14.56
N GLU A 84 -20.84 36.28 -14.29
CA GLU A 84 -20.01 37.25 -13.56
C GLU A 84 -19.76 36.79 -12.11
N CYS A 85 -20.78 36.28 -11.41
CA CYS A 85 -20.62 35.73 -10.07
C CYS A 85 -19.75 34.46 -10.05
N TYR A 86 -19.81 33.64 -11.09
CA TYR A 86 -18.94 32.48 -11.24
C TYR A 86 -17.46 32.91 -11.34
N ASN A 87 -17.14 33.85 -12.23
CA ASN A 87 -15.79 34.36 -12.38
C ASN A 87 -15.28 35.05 -11.09
N TRP A 88 -16.13 35.84 -10.46
CA TRP A 88 -15.79 36.50 -9.20
C TRP A 88 -15.53 35.46 -8.09
N ALA A 89 -16.34 34.42 -7.99
CA ALA A 89 -16.12 33.36 -7.01
C ALA A 89 -14.83 32.58 -7.27
N MET A 90 -14.46 32.34 -8.53
CA MET A 90 -13.18 31.74 -8.90
C MET A 90 -12.00 32.63 -8.45
N ASP A 91 -12.08 33.93 -8.71
CA ASP A 91 -11.01 34.88 -8.33
C ASP A 91 -10.86 34.98 -6.81
N GLN A 92 -11.96 34.95 -6.06
CA GLN A 92 -11.95 35.04 -4.61
C GLN A 92 -11.42 33.77 -3.93
N THR A 93 -11.69 32.61 -4.50
CA THR A 93 -11.38 31.31 -3.85
C THR A 93 -10.17 30.60 -4.44
N GLY A 94 -9.71 31.03 -5.62
CA GLY A 94 -8.69 30.35 -6.40
C GLY A 94 -9.10 28.91 -6.79
N PHE A 95 -10.40 28.63 -6.85
CA PHE A 95 -10.94 27.33 -7.18
C PHE A 95 -11.81 27.39 -8.42
N ASP A 96 -11.45 26.63 -9.44
CA ASP A 96 -12.21 26.51 -10.68
C ASP A 96 -12.88 25.12 -10.74
N PRO A 97 -14.21 25.05 -10.60
CA PRO A 97 -14.96 23.79 -10.68
C PRO A 97 -14.89 23.11 -12.05
N SER A 98 -14.63 23.87 -13.12
CA SER A 98 -14.58 23.33 -14.49
C SER A 98 -13.30 22.56 -14.76
N VAL A 99 -12.20 22.94 -14.11
CA VAL A 99 -10.87 22.32 -14.25
C VAL A 99 -10.60 21.32 -13.11
N SER A 100 -11.10 21.61 -11.93
CA SER A 100 -10.90 20.79 -10.73
C SER A 100 -11.86 19.62 -10.70
N SER A 101 -11.60 18.59 -11.49
CA SER A 101 -12.31 17.31 -11.33
C SER A 101 -11.71 16.52 -10.17
N ILE A 102 -12.55 15.96 -9.30
CA ILE A 102 -12.10 14.90 -8.39
C ILE A 102 -11.71 13.73 -9.30
N PRO A 103 -10.45 13.28 -9.29
CA PRO A 103 -10.09 12.08 -10.03
C PRO A 103 -11.00 10.93 -9.55
N PRO A 104 -11.52 10.08 -10.48
CA PRO A 104 -12.30 8.93 -10.07
C PRO A 104 -11.52 8.16 -9.00
N GLU A 105 -12.21 7.67 -7.96
CA GLU A 105 -11.61 6.94 -6.84
C GLU A 105 -10.75 5.79 -7.39
N GLN A 106 -9.48 6.06 -7.57
CA GLN A 106 -8.50 5.05 -7.91
C GLN A 106 -8.14 4.32 -6.62
N ARG A 107 -8.86 3.25 -6.33
CA ARG A 107 -8.45 2.34 -5.25
C ARG A 107 -7.11 1.73 -5.62
N VAL A 108 -6.07 2.17 -4.95
CA VAL A 108 -4.75 1.59 -5.07
C VAL A 108 -4.76 0.28 -4.30
N ARG A 109 -4.68 -0.84 -5.03
CA ARG A 109 -4.46 -2.14 -4.42
C ARG A 109 -2.97 -2.47 -4.49
N VAL A 110 -2.37 -2.70 -3.35
CA VAL A 110 -0.96 -3.10 -3.25
C VAL A 110 -0.90 -4.62 -3.22
N VAL A 111 -0.38 -5.22 -4.30
CA VAL A 111 -0.19 -6.67 -4.38
C VAL A 111 1.24 -6.98 -3.98
N PRO A 112 1.47 -7.75 -2.90
CA PRO A 112 2.80 -8.18 -2.54
C PRO A 112 3.36 -9.14 -3.60
N MET A 113 4.64 -8.96 -3.92
CA MET A 113 5.37 -9.85 -4.83
C MET A 113 6.59 -10.42 -4.09
N PRO A 114 6.76 -11.72 -4.07
CA PRO A 114 5.92 -12.77 -4.63
C PRO A 114 4.55 -12.87 -3.91
N PRO A 115 3.57 -13.58 -4.53
CA PRO A 115 2.22 -13.70 -3.95
C PRO A 115 2.24 -14.41 -2.60
N PRO A 116 1.21 -14.17 -1.75
CA PRO A 116 1.10 -14.82 -0.44
C PRO A 116 1.17 -16.33 -0.55
N GLY A 117 1.90 -16.98 0.37
CA GLY A 117 2.11 -18.42 0.39
C GLY A 117 3.32 -18.91 -0.42
N HIS A 118 3.92 -18.06 -1.24
CA HIS A 118 5.09 -18.44 -2.04
C HIS A 118 6.27 -18.87 -1.16
N ASP A 119 6.64 -18.07 -0.17
CA ASP A 119 7.77 -18.37 0.70
C ASP A 119 7.49 -19.55 1.61
N THR A 120 6.25 -19.71 2.05
CA THR A 120 5.81 -20.89 2.81
C THR A 120 6.08 -22.18 2.02
N VAL A 121 5.72 -22.21 0.75
CA VAL A 121 5.94 -23.39 -0.12
C VAL A 121 7.43 -23.58 -0.39
N VAL A 122 8.14 -22.57 -0.81
CA VAL A 122 9.57 -22.64 -1.15
C VAL A 122 10.41 -23.08 0.06
N MET A 123 10.15 -22.47 1.23
CA MET A 123 10.88 -22.79 2.46
C MET A 123 10.50 -24.17 2.99
N SER A 124 9.27 -24.65 2.80
CA SER A 124 8.90 -26.01 3.19
C SER A 124 9.63 -27.07 2.36
N ILE A 125 9.73 -26.86 1.04
CA ILE A 125 10.47 -27.76 0.15
C ILE A 125 11.97 -27.74 0.49
N ALA A 126 12.56 -26.58 0.65
CA ALA A 126 13.98 -26.44 1.02
C ALA A 126 14.26 -27.09 2.37
N GLY A 127 13.40 -26.87 3.36
CA GLY A 127 13.48 -27.50 4.68
C GLY A 127 13.35 -29.01 4.62
N ALA A 128 12.43 -29.53 3.79
CA ALA A 128 12.28 -30.99 3.60
C ALA A 128 13.56 -31.63 3.04
N VAL A 129 14.16 -31.03 2.04
CA VAL A 129 15.40 -31.52 1.42
C VAL A 129 16.54 -31.51 2.44
N LEU A 130 16.74 -30.40 3.14
CA LEU A 130 17.78 -30.28 4.15
C LEU A 130 17.57 -31.25 5.31
N GLY A 131 16.33 -31.38 5.80
CA GLY A 131 15.98 -32.29 6.87
C GLY A 131 16.22 -33.76 6.50
N ALA A 132 15.91 -34.17 5.26
CA ALA A 132 16.18 -35.51 4.75
C ALA A 132 17.68 -35.81 4.68
N LEU A 133 18.49 -34.83 4.22
CA LEU A 133 19.95 -34.97 4.12
C LEU A 133 20.60 -35.11 5.49
N ILE A 134 20.17 -34.30 6.47
CA ILE A 134 20.71 -34.32 7.83
C ILE A 134 20.36 -35.61 8.56
N ALA A 135 19.13 -36.11 8.41
CA ALA A 135 18.65 -37.33 9.07
C ALA A 135 19.27 -38.62 8.50
N GLY A 136 19.85 -38.55 7.32
CA GLY A 136 20.48 -39.65 6.63
C GLY A 136 19.48 -40.70 6.08
N PRO A 137 19.97 -41.74 5.34
CA PRO A 137 19.11 -42.60 4.51
C PRO A 137 18.11 -43.46 5.30
N ARG A 138 18.39 -43.74 6.60
CA ARG A 138 17.49 -44.57 7.44
C ARG A 138 16.33 -43.77 8.05
N HIS A 139 16.47 -42.43 8.18
CA HIS A 139 15.49 -41.55 8.81
C HIS A 139 15.09 -40.38 7.91
N ALA A 140 15.39 -40.44 6.63
CA ALA A 140 15.16 -39.37 5.66
C ALA A 140 13.72 -38.85 5.65
N ALA A 141 12.73 -39.75 5.74
CA ALA A 141 11.32 -39.38 5.75
C ALA A 141 10.94 -38.57 6.98
N GLY A 142 11.41 -38.94 8.18
CA GLY A 142 11.17 -38.20 9.42
C GLY A 142 11.88 -36.84 9.40
N GLY A 143 13.14 -36.80 8.93
CA GLY A 143 13.88 -35.55 8.77
C GLY A 143 13.23 -34.61 7.77
N ALA A 144 12.71 -35.11 6.64
CA ALA A 144 11.99 -34.33 5.65
C ALA A 144 10.72 -33.70 6.22
N LEU A 145 9.93 -34.44 7.00
CA LEU A 145 8.70 -33.93 7.63
C LEU A 145 8.99 -32.78 8.62
N ILE A 146 9.97 -33.00 9.50
CA ILE A 146 10.37 -31.97 10.48
C ILE A 146 10.93 -30.73 9.75
N GLY A 147 11.78 -30.96 8.76
CA GLY A 147 12.38 -29.89 7.96
C GLY A 147 11.33 -29.12 7.15
N ALA A 148 10.34 -29.80 6.56
CA ALA A 148 9.23 -29.16 5.87
C ALA A 148 8.39 -28.28 6.80
N ALA A 149 8.04 -28.79 7.99
CA ALA A 149 7.25 -28.08 8.97
C ALA A 149 7.96 -26.82 9.48
N SER A 150 9.25 -26.93 9.81
CA SER A 150 10.06 -25.78 10.26
C SER A 150 10.27 -24.74 9.12
N GLY A 151 10.54 -25.20 7.91
CA GLY A 151 10.65 -24.35 6.74
C GLY A 151 9.34 -23.62 6.43
N ALA A 152 8.20 -24.33 6.48
CA ALA A 152 6.88 -23.71 6.31
C ALA A 152 6.61 -22.62 7.35
N ALA A 153 6.94 -22.83 8.62
CA ALA A 153 6.77 -21.83 9.67
C ALA A 153 7.58 -20.57 9.40
N VAL A 154 8.84 -20.71 8.99
CA VAL A 154 9.69 -19.56 8.60
C VAL A 154 9.14 -18.85 7.36
N GLY A 155 8.73 -19.58 6.34
CA GLY A 155 8.14 -18.99 5.14
C GLY A 155 6.83 -18.25 5.41
N ALA A 156 5.99 -18.80 6.30
CA ALA A 156 4.74 -18.16 6.70
C ALA A 156 4.96 -16.81 7.40
N THR A 157 5.95 -16.70 8.27
CA THR A 157 6.28 -15.41 8.92
C THR A 157 6.72 -14.37 7.90
N SER A 158 7.49 -14.74 6.88
CA SER A 158 7.89 -13.89 5.77
C SER A 158 6.69 -13.43 4.95
N ASP A 159 5.78 -14.33 4.60
CA ASP A 159 4.55 -14.02 3.87
C ASP A 159 3.65 -13.06 4.65
N ILE A 160 3.49 -13.26 5.96
CA ILE A 160 2.70 -12.38 6.84
C ILE A 160 3.31 -10.98 6.88
N SER A 161 4.61 -10.85 7.05
CA SER A 161 5.28 -9.55 7.13
C SER A 161 5.14 -8.74 5.83
N ARG A 162 5.16 -9.41 4.67
CA ARG A 162 4.90 -8.76 3.37
C ARG A 162 3.46 -8.32 3.20
N GLN A 163 2.50 -9.15 3.63
CA GLN A 163 1.09 -8.77 3.60
C GLN A 163 0.83 -7.54 4.46
N GLU A 164 1.41 -7.49 5.66
CA GLU A 164 1.28 -6.34 6.55
C GLU A 164 1.87 -5.08 5.94
N SER A 165 3.06 -5.17 5.34
CA SER A 165 3.67 -4.04 4.63
C SER A 165 2.82 -3.54 3.46
N ALA A 166 2.16 -4.46 2.73
CA ALA A 166 1.25 -4.10 1.65
C ALA A 166 0.00 -3.38 2.16
N ARG A 167 -0.58 -3.84 3.29
CA ARG A 167 -1.73 -3.16 3.95
C ARG A 167 -1.37 -1.76 4.43
N GLN A 168 -0.23 -1.59 5.08
CA GLN A 168 0.23 -0.27 5.54
C GLN A 168 0.40 0.71 4.36
N LEU A 169 0.89 0.23 3.22
CA LEU A 169 0.96 1.02 2.00
C LEU A 169 -0.43 1.38 1.48
N GLU A 170 -1.37 0.43 1.40
CA GLU A 170 -2.76 0.70 1.00
C GLU A 170 -3.41 1.75 1.88
N GLU A 171 -3.26 1.64 3.20
CA GLU A 171 -3.77 2.63 4.17
C GLU A 171 -3.13 4.01 3.98
N ALA A 172 -1.83 4.06 3.73
CA ALA A 172 -1.14 5.33 3.45
C ALA A 172 -1.66 6.02 2.19
N TYR A 173 -1.95 5.24 1.13
CA TYR A 173 -2.58 5.76 -0.09
C TYR A 173 -4.02 6.22 0.17
N ALA A 174 -4.82 5.42 0.88
CA ALA A 174 -6.21 5.76 1.23
C ALA A 174 -6.27 7.07 2.04
N ASN A 175 -5.41 7.22 3.05
CA ASN A 175 -5.32 8.44 3.86
C ASN A 175 -4.94 9.68 3.04
N ARG A 176 -4.03 9.53 2.06
CA ARG A 176 -3.68 10.63 1.14
C ARG A 176 -4.84 11.03 0.23
N HIS A 177 -5.59 10.06 -0.28
CA HIS A 177 -6.78 10.31 -1.09
C HIS A 177 -7.83 11.04 -0.27
N GLN A 178 -8.14 10.55 0.92
CA GLN A 178 -9.09 11.19 1.83
C GLN A 178 -8.68 12.64 2.17
N ALA A 179 -7.42 12.89 2.43
CA ALA A 179 -6.94 14.26 2.70
C ALA A 179 -7.13 15.20 1.50
N ARG A 180 -6.92 14.71 0.27
CA ARG A 180 -7.17 15.49 -0.97
C ARG A 180 -8.66 15.77 -1.17
N ASP A 181 -9.50 14.76 -0.94
CA ASP A 181 -10.96 14.90 -1.08
C ASP A 181 -11.50 15.94 -0.11
N LEU A 182 -11.07 15.90 1.15
CA LEU A 182 -11.43 16.91 2.16
C LEU A 182 -10.94 18.33 1.80
N GLN A 183 -9.78 18.45 1.16
CA GLN A 183 -9.30 19.75 0.68
C GLN A 183 -10.14 20.25 -0.51
N TYR A 184 -10.47 19.37 -1.44
CA TYR A 184 -11.34 19.70 -2.57
C TYR A 184 -12.73 20.15 -2.08
N GLU A 185 -13.34 19.37 -1.19
CA GLU A 185 -14.67 19.70 -0.64
C GLU A 185 -14.68 21.07 0.06
N ARG A 186 -13.64 21.39 0.84
CA ARG A 186 -13.53 22.72 1.48
C ARG A 186 -13.49 23.83 0.43
N LYS A 187 -12.64 23.71 -0.57
CA LYS A 187 -12.54 24.70 -1.65
C LYS A 187 -13.84 24.83 -2.44
N ALA A 188 -14.51 23.71 -2.73
CA ALA A 188 -15.81 23.70 -3.40
C ALA A 188 -16.91 24.39 -2.56
N LEU A 189 -16.89 24.18 -1.24
CA LEU A 189 -17.79 24.87 -0.31
C LEU A 189 -17.54 26.37 -0.27
N ASP A 190 -16.27 26.78 -0.24
CA ASP A 190 -15.89 28.21 -0.24
C ASP A 190 -16.29 28.88 -1.55
N PHE A 191 -16.08 28.22 -2.68
CA PHE A 191 -16.58 28.67 -3.99
C PHE A 191 -18.12 28.84 -3.99
N ARG A 192 -18.86 27.84 -3.49
CA ARG A 192 -20.30 27.91 -3.41
C ARG A 192 -20.79 29.07 -2.53
N ARG A 193 -20.14 29.31 -1.42
CA ARG A 193 -20.45 30.47 -0.54
C ARG A 193 -20.17 31.80 -1.22
N ALA A 194 -19.04 31.94 -1.90
CA ALA A 194 -18.73 33.14 -2.67
C ALA A 194 -19.75 33.38 -3.79
N MET A 195 -20.05 32.34 -4.57
CA MET A 195 -21.06 32.38 -5.62
C MET A 195 -22.44 32.83 -5.10
N SER A 196 -22.86 32.25 -3.97
CA SER A 196 -24.13 32.57 -3.32
C SER A 196 -24.16 34.03 -2.84
N ALA A 197 -23.11 34.49 -2.20
CA ALA A 197 -23.03 35.88 -1.70
C ALA A 197 -23.10 36.90 -2.87
N CYS A 198 -22.45 36.63 -4.00
CA CYS A 198 -22.52 37.46 -5.18
C CYS A 198 -23.96 37.51 -5.76
N LEU A 199 -24.61 36.36 -5.92
CA LEU A 199 -25.99 36.28 -6.44
C LEU A 199 -26.99 36.95 -5.50
N GLU A 200 -26.86 36.77 -4.19
CA GLU A 200 -27.71 37.44 -3.20
C GLU A 200 -27.56 38.96 -3.26
N GLY A 201 -26.32 39.45 -3.41
CA GLY A 201 -26.04 40.88 -3.60
C GLY A 201 -26.66 41.47 -4.85
N ARG A 202 -26.97 40.63 -5.88
CA ARG A 202 -27.66 41.02 -7.12
C ARG A 202 -29.19 40.80 -7.08
N GLY A 203 -29.73 40.44 -5.94
CA GLY A 203 -31.15 40.32 -5.73
C GLY A 203 -31.74 38.96 -6.15
N TYR A 204 -30.97 37.90 -6.03
CA TYR A 204 -31.45 36.53 -6.18
C TYR A 204 -31.69 35.88 -4.80
N SER A 205 -32.58 34.91 -4.77
CA SER A 205 -32.72 33.97 -3.66
C SER A 205 -31.88 32.73 -3.98
N VAL A 206 -31.00 32.36 -3.11
CA VAL A 206 -30.08 31.23 -3.32
C VAL A 206 -30.45 30.09 -2.38
N GLN A 207 -30.44 28.86 -2.93
CA GLN A 207 -30.64 27.62 -2.19
C GLN A 207 -29.44 26.68 -2.47
N TYR A 208 -28.95 26.02 -1.43
CA TYR A 208 -27.82 25.07 -1.48
C TYR A 208 -28.04 23.90 -0.54
#